data_a97b64d6c3cd7d6365031bfdb08789af
#
_entry.id   a97b64d6c3cd7d6365031bfdb08789af
#
_cell.length_a   1.000
_cell.length_b   1.000
_cell.length_c   1.000
_cell.angle_alpha   90.00
_cell.angle_beta   90.00
_cell.angle_gamma   90.00
#
_symmetry.space_group_name_H-M   'P 1'
#
loop_
_entity.id
_entity.type
_entity.pdbx_description
1 polymer ?
#
loop_
_entity_poly.entity_id
_entity_poly.type
_entity_poly.pdbx_seq_one_letter_code
_entity_poly.pdbx_strand_id
1 'polypeptide(L)'
;MKNLQKFKLKLHSILLSFLFLFLINGKSQSLYFPPVSGNVWDTLSPSSLNWCPNKIDSLYSYLDSNNSVSFILLKDGKIVLEKYFGTHTISSPWYWASAGKTITAFMTGIAQQEGYLSILDTTAKYLGNGWTSCLPTKEEKITIRNQLTMTTGLDDGVANNDCTIDTCLVYKSDAGTRWAYH
;
A
#
# COMPACT_ATOMS: atom_id res chain seq x y z
N MET A 1 -17.95 -35.46 47.20
CA MET A 1 -17.93 -34.09 46.66
C MET A 1 -16.50 -33.49 46.58
N LYS A 2 -15.66 -33.57 47.59
CA LYS A 2 -14.29 -33.00 47.59
C LYS A 2 -13.35 -33.57 46.51
N ASN A 3 -13.48 -34.82 46.09
CA ASN A 3 -12.61 -35.45 45.07
C ASN A 3 -12.98 -34.96 43.66
N LEU A 4 -14.24 -34.67 43.38
CA LEU A 4 -14.70 -34.17 42.09
C LEU A 4 -14.24 -32.72 41.84
N GLN A 5 -14.21 -31.91 42.92
CA GLN A 5 -13.69 -30.55 42.85
C GLN A 5 -12.17 -30.51 42.58
N LYS A 6 -11.42 -31.38 43.25
CA LYS A 6 -9.95 -31.50 43.02
C LYS A 6 -9.65 -31.99 41.58
N PHE A 7 -10.48 -32.87 41.02
CA PHE A 7 -10.31 -33.35 39.66
C PHE A 7 -10.60 -32.23 38.65
N LYS A 8 -11.69 -31.46 38.84
CA LYS A 8 -11.98 -30.30 37.98
C LYS A 8 -10.88 -29.25 38.02
N LEU A 9 -10.32 -28.94 39.20
CA LEU A 9 -9.22 -27.96 39.33
C LEU A 9 -7.97 -28.42 38.59
N LYS A 10 -7.59 -29.70 38.68
CA LYS A 10 -6.45 -30.26 37.95
C LYS A 10 -6.65 -30.22 36.43
N LEU A 11 -7.88 -30.53 35.96
CA LEU A 11 -8.20 -30.49 34.54
C LEU A 11 -8.13 -29.07 33.98
N HIS A 12 -8.61 -28.04 34.73
CA HIS A 12 -8.49 -26.66 34.33
C HIS A 12 -7.03 -26.18 34.29
N SER A 13 -6.21 -26.59 35.27
CA SER A 13 -4.77 -26.27 35.27
C SER A 13 -4.03 -26.88 34.07
N ILE A 14 -4.34 -28.10 33.69
CA ILE A 14 -3.75 -28.79 32.52
C ILE A 14 -4.21 -28.10 31.24
N LEU A 15 -5.49 -27.74 31.11
CA LEU A 15 -6.02 -27.03 29.96
C LEU A 15 -5.40 -25.63 29.81
N LEU A 16 -5.22 -24.91 30.93
CA LEU A 16 -4.56 -23.60 30.95
C LEU A 16 -3.09 -23.70 30.53
N SER A 17 -2.38 -24.73 31.01
CA SER A 17 -0.97 -24.97 30.64
C SER A 17 -0.84 -25.33 29.15
N PHE A 18 -1.78 -26.08 28.58
CA PHE A 18 -1.83 -26.37 27.15
C PHE A 18 -2.11 -25.13 26.31
N LEU A 19 -3.03 -24.26 26.77
CA LEU A 19 -3.35 -22.99 26.12
C LEU A 19 -2.12 -22.05 26.10
N PHE A 20 -1.36 -22.03 27.21
CA PHE A 20 -0.12 -21.22 27.33
C PHE A 20 0.99 -21.72 26.38
N LEU A 21 1.09 -23.02 26.15
CA LEU A 21 2.08 -23.59 25.21
C LEU A 21 1.78 -23.26 23.75
N PHE A 22 0.52 -23.01 23.38
CA PHE A 22 0.16 -22.55 22.04
C PHE A 22 0.47 -21.06 21.81
N LEU A 23 0.56 -20.24 22.86
CA LEU A 23 0.84 -18.82 22.75
C LEU A 23 2.35 -18.50 22.55
N ILE A 24 3.25 -19.46 22.79
CA ILE A 24 4.70 -19.22 22.78
C ILE A 24 5.33 -19.44 21.39
N ASN A 25 4.60 -19.97 20.40
CA ASN A 25 5.14 -20.27 19.08
C ASN A 25 4.82 -19.25 18.00
N GLY A 26 4.42 -18.03 18.38
CA GLY A 26 4.37 -16.91 17.46
C GLY A 26 5.79 -16.49 17.06
N LYS A 27 6.45 -17.22 16.16
CA LYS A 27 7.64 -16.70 15.49
C LYS A 27 7.20 -15.45 14.74
N SER A 28 7.50 -14.28 15.29
CA SER A 28 7.46 -13.04 14.54
C SER A 28 8.41 -13.24 13.36
N GLN A 29 7.85 -13.31 12.17
CA GLN A 29 8.63 -13.36 10.95
C GLN A 29 9.35 -12.02 10.83
N SER A 30 10.67 -12.01 11.02
CA SER A 30 11.45 -10.80 10.83
C SER A 30 11.45 -10.47 9.34
N LEU A 31 10.78 -9.39 8.96
CA LEU A 31 10.88 -8.83 7.62
C LEU A 31 12.31 -8.35 7.39
N TYR A 32 12.87 -8.72 6.25
CA TYR A 32 14.12 -8.16 5.79
C TYR A 32 13.86 -6.75 5.24
N PHE A 33 14.71 -5.81 5.64
CA PHE A 33 14.80 -4.49 5.05
C PHE A 33 16.19 -4.32 4.44
N PRO A 34 16.31 -3.85 3.19
CA PRO A 34 17.60 -3.63 2.57
C PRO A 34 18.39 -2.55 3.33
N PRO A 35 19.73 -2.58 3.27
CA PRO A 35 20.54 -1.53 3.86
C PRO A 35 20.22 -0.17 3.25
N VAL A 36 20.28 0.88 4.05
CA VAL A 36 19.98 2.26 3.63
C VAL A 36 21.00 2.79 2.62
N SER A 37 22.20 2.20 2.60
CA SER A 37 23.29 2.56 1.70
C SER A 37 23.77 1.33 0.93
N GLY A 38 24.11 1.53 -0.35
CA GLY A 38 24.55 0.47 -1.25
C GLY A 38 23.43 -0.04 -2.15
N ASN A 39 23.80 -0.94 -3.07
CA ASN A 39 22.89 -1.48 -4.10
C ASN A 39 22.62 -2.97 -3.95
N VAL A 40 22.96 -3.53 -2.77
CA VAL A 40 22.81 -4.97 -2.52
C VAL A 40 21.49 -5.22 -1.81
N TRP A 41 20.64 -6.01 -2.43
CA TRP A 41 19.38 -6.47 -1.89
C TRP A 41 19.43 -7.99 -1.72
N ASP A 42 19.08 -8.51 -0.56
CA ASP A 42 19.04 -9.96 -0.35
C ASP A 42 18.06 -10.64 -1.27
N THR A 43 18.43 -11.82 -1.72
CA THR A 43 17.61 -12.65 -2.61
C THR A 43 17.22 -13.96 -1.95
N LEU A 44 16.15 -14.57 -2.43
CA LEU A 44 15.74 -15.93 -2.10
C LEU A 44 15.58 -16.73 -3.39
N SER A 45 16.13 -17.93 -3.42
CA SER A 45 15.90 -18.81 -4.56
C SER A 45 14.45 -19.31 -4.59
N PRO A 46 13.76 -19.28 -5.75
CA PRO A 46 12.44 -19.89 -5.90
C PRO A 46 12.41 -21.36 -5.49
N SER A 47 13.49 -22.10 -5.71
CA SER A 47 13.61 -23.51 -5.31
C SER A 47 13.59 -23.69 -3.79
N SER A 48 14.14 -22.76 -3.02
CA SER A 48 14.07 -22.80 -1.54
C SER A 48 12.65 -22.61 -1.01
N LEU A 49 11.75 -22.07 -1.83
CA LEU A 49 10.34 -21.86 -1.54
C LEU A 49 9.45 -22.97 -2.13
N ASN A 50 10.04 -24.02 -2.73
CA ASN A 50 9.34 -25.08 -3.45
C ASN A 50 8.44 -24.56 -4.58
N TRP A 51 8.82 -23.43 -5.20
CA TRP A 51 8.09 -22.92 -6.35
C TRP A 51 8.43 -23.71 -7.61
N CYS A 52 7.44 -23.88 -8.48
CA CYS A 52 7.57 -24.65 -9.70
C CYS A 52 8.28 -23.86 -10.80
N PRO A 53 9.50 -24.25 -11.25
CA PRO A 53 10.25 -23.52 -12.27
C PRO A 53 9.46 -23.29 -13.56
N ASN A 54 8.77 -24.34 -14.05
CA ASN A 54 8.00 -24.24 -15.30
C ASN A 54 6.87 -23.20 -15.23
N LYS A 55 6.35 -22.92 -14.02
CA LYS A 55 5.34 -21.87 -13.84
C LYS A 55 5.96 -20.47 -13.84
N ILE A 56 7.20 -20.36 -13.42
CA ILE A 56 7.96 -19.10 -13.49
C ILE A 56 8.25 -18.74 -14.96
N ASP A 57 8.64 -19.70 -15.77
CA ASP A 57 8.85 -19.50 -17.21
C ASP A 57 7.54 -19.11 -17.91
N SER A 58 6.44 -19.75 -17.55
CA SER A 58 5.12 -19.38 -18.05
C SER A 58 4.72 -17.97 -17.66
N LEU A 59 5.03 -17.55 -16.41
CA LEU A 59 4.79 -16.17 -15.92
C LEU A 59 5.61 -15.17 -16.73
N TYR A 60 6.90 -15.42 -16.95
CA TYR A 60 7.75 -14.53 -17.72
C TYR A 60 7.29 -14.41 -19.18
N SER A 61 6.90 -15.52 -19.81
CA SER A 61 6.33 -15.50 -21.15
C SER A 61 5.03 -14.70 -21.23
N TYR A 62 4.17 -14.83 -20.22
CA TYR A 62 2.94 -14.05 -20.12
C TYR A 62 3.22 -12.55 -19.96
N LEU A 63 4.16 -12.18 -19.09
CA LEU A 63 4.53 -10.79 -18.84
C LEU A 63 5.14 -10.15 -20.09
N ASP A 64 5.99 -10.86 -20.79
CA ASP A 64 6.61 -10.40 -22.04
C ASP A 64 5.58 -10.18 -23.15
N SER A 65 4.66 -11.13 -23.32
CA SER A 65 3.57 -11.02 -24.31
C SER A 65 2.59 -9.89 -24.02
N ASN A 66 2.55 -9.40 -22.76
CA ASN A 66 1.74 -8.24 -22.35
C ASN A 66 2.56 -6.95 -22.23
N ASN A 67 3.71 -6.88 -22.90
CA ASN A 67 4.57 -5.68 -22.97
C ASN A 67 5.04 -5.17 -21.58
N SER A 68 5.20 -6.06 -20.60
CA SER A 68 5.83 -5.68 -19.35
C SER A 68 7.30 -5.31 -19.59
N VAL A 69 7.79 -4.28 -18.92
CA VAL A 69 9.18 -3.83 -19.05
C VAL A 69 10.07 -4.36 -17.93
N SER A 70 9.50 -4.60 -16.77
CA SER A 70 10.19 -5.22 -15.63
C SER A 70 9.18 -5.89 -14.70
N PHE A 71 9.67 -6.86 -13.94
CA PHE A 71 8.90 -7.55 -12.92
C PHE A 71 9.81 -7.89 -11.74
N ILE A 72 9.37 -7.52 -10.53
CA ILE A 72 10.06 -7.83 -9.28
C ILE A 72 9.04 -8.42 -8.32
N LEU A 73 9.40 -9.56 -7.71
CA LEU A 73 8.60 -10.20 -6.68
C LEU A 73 9.41 -10.38 -5.41
N LEU A 74 8.86 -9.89 -4.31
CA LEU A 74 9.48 -9.99 -3.00
C LEU A 74 8.75 -11.02 -2.13
N LYS A 75 9.50 -11.76 -1.32
CA LYS A 75 9.00 -12.60 -0.23
C LYS A 75 9.74 -12.23 1.05
N ASP A 76 8.97 -11.79 2.06
CA ASP A 76 9.51 -11.35 3.35
C ASP A 76 10.59 -10.26 3.21
N GLY A 77 10.42 -9.35 2.24
CA GLY A 77 11.34 -8.28 1.92
C GLY A 77 12.50 -8.65 0.98
N LYS A 78 12.77 -9.92 0.74
CA LYS A 78 13.87 -10.39 -0.14
C LYS A 78 13.38 -10.61 -1.57
N ILE A 79 14.21 -10.31 -2.56
CA ILE A 79 13.91 -10.52 -3.97
C ILE A 79 13.90 -12.03 -4.27
N VAL A 80 12.80 -12.53 -4.81
CA VAL A 80 12.66 -13.92 -5.27
C VAL A 80 12.74 -13.99 -6.78
N LEU A 81 12.04 -13.08 -7.46
CA LEU A 81 12.10 -12.97 -8.92
C LEU A 81 12.41 -11.53 -9.29
N GLU A 82 13.31 -11.38 -10.25
CA GLU A 82 13.64 -10.11 -10.89
C GLU A 82 13.87 -10.38 -12.36
N LYS A 83 13.13 -9.70 -13.24
CA LYS A 83 13.20 -9.88 -14.66
C LYS A 83 12.99 -8.56 -15.39
N TYR A 84 13.78 -8.31 -16.39
CA TYR A 84 13.66 -7.19 -17.34
C TYR A 84 13.37 -7.75 -18.73
N PHE A 85 12.51 -7.06 -19.49
CA PHE A 85 12.05 -7.52 -20.81
C PHE A 85 12.50 -6.57 -21.92
N GLY A 86 12.59 -7.10 -23.14
CA GLY A 86 13.05 -6.35 -24.31
C GLY A 86 14.45 -5.77 -24.11
N THR A 87 14.59 -4.47 -24.29
CA THR A 87 15.86 -3.74 -24.13
C THR A 87 16.04 -3.14 -22.73
N HIS A 88 15.08 -3.34 -21.81
CA HIS A 88 15.16 -2.79 -20.47
C HIS A 88 16.15 -3.54 -19.59
N THR A 89 16.78 -2.79 -18.69
CA THR A 89 17.77 -3.26 -17.70
C THR A 89 17.44 -2.66 -16.34
N ILE A 90 18.17 -3.08 -15.31
CA ILE A 90 18.03 -2.52 -13.94
C ILE A 90 18.23 -0.99 -13.90
N SER A 91 18.98 -0.43 -14.83
CA SER A 91 19.27 1.01 -14.89
C SER A 91 18.38 1.78 -15.87
N SER A 92 17.47 1.11 -16.58
CA SER A 92 16.58 1.78 -17.52
C SER A 92 15.53 2.59 -16.78
N PRO A 93 15.39 3.92 -17.05
CA PRO A 93 14.34 4.73 -16.45
C PRO A 93 12.97 4.35 -17.04
N TRP A 94 11.94 4.41 -16.23
CA TRP A 94 10.57 4.19 -16.66
C TRP A 94 9.60 5.12 -15.96
N TYR A 95 8.49 5.44 -16.59
CA TYR A 95 7.46 6.28 -16.02
C TYR A 95 6.72 5.54 -14.89
N TRP A 96 6.66 6.17 -13.75
CA TRP A 96 5.85 5.65 -12.64
C TRP A 96 4.36 5.96 -12.82
N ALA A 97 4.03 7.00 -13.56
CA ALA A 97 2.66 7.49 -13.72
C ALA A 97 1.94 7.52 -12.36
N SER A 98 0.70 7.00 -12.29
CA SER A 98 -0.07 6.99 -11.03
C SER A 98 0.54 6.11 -9.92
N ALA A 99 1.47 5.21 -10.23
CA ALA A 99 2.20 4.50 -9.18
C ALA A 99 3.01 5.46 -8.27
N GLY A 100 3.41 6.62 -8.79
CA GLY A 100 4.06 7.68 -8.00
C GLY A 100 3.21 8.23 -6.85
N LYS A 101 1.87 8.08 -6.91
CA LYS A 101 0.98 8.48 -5.81
C LYS A 101 1.25 7.70 -4.52
N THR A 102 1.81 6.50 -4.61
CA THR A 102 2.21 5.71 -3.44
C THR A 102 3.31 6.41 -2.66
N ILE A 103 4.28 7.04 -3.34
CA ILE A 103 5.33 7.84 -2.69
C ILE A 103 4.71 9.08 -2.04
N THR A 104 3.80 9.77 -2.73
CA THR A 104 3.09 10.93 -2.15
C THR A 104 2.35 10.54 -0.88
N ALA A 105 1.64 9.42 -0.88
CA ALA A 105 0.94 8.92 0.30
C ALA A 105 1.92 8.58 1.44
N PHE A 106 3.05 7.94 1.13
CA PHE A 106 4.08 7.63 2.11
C PHE A 106 4.70 8.89 2.73
N MET A 107 5.06 9.88 1.90
CA MET A 107 5.60 11.17 2.38
C MET A 107 4.59 11.94 3.23
N THR A 108 3.29 11.88 2.87
CA THR A 108 2.22 12.46 3.70
C THR A 108 2.14 11.78 5.07
N GLY A 109 2.34 10.45 5.12
CA GLY A 109 2.41 9.70 6.37
C GLY A 109 3.57 10.15 7.26
N ILE A 110 4.76 10.36 6.67
CA ILE A 110 5.92 10.88 7.40
C ILE A 110 5.63 12.31 7.91
N ALA A 111 5.10 13.19 7.07
CA ALA A 111 4.78 14.55 7.46
C ALA A 111 3.77 14.59 8.62
N GLN A 112 2.79 13.68 8.62
CA GLN A 112 1.87 13.53 9.77
C GLN A 112 2.60 13.03 11.01
N GLN A 113 3.47 12.03 10.89
CA GLN A 113 4.24 11.50 12.02
C GLN A 113 5.13 12.56 12.67
N GLU A 114 5.69 13.44 11.86
CA GLU A 114 6.54 14.54 12.30
C GLU A 114 5.74 15.78 12.75
N GLY A 115 4.42 15.74 12.67
CA GLY A 115 3.54 16.81 13.16
C GLY A 115 3.37 18.01 12.22
N TYR A 116 3.83 17.93 10.97
CA TYR A 116 3.65 19.01 9.99
C TYR A 116 2.20 19.13 9.50
N LEU A 117 1.45 18.05 9.51
CA LEU A 117 0.04 18.01 9.10
C LEU A 117 -0.74 16.91 9.81
N SER A 118 -2.07 16.97 9.73
CA SER A 118 -2.96 15.86 10.03
C SER A 118 -3.75 15.51 8.77
N ILE A 119 -3.87 14.23 8.44
CA ILE A 119 -4.72 13.80 7.31
C ILE A 119 -6.20 14.14 7.51
N LEU A 120 -6.61 14.49 8.74
CA LEU A 120 -7.96 14.96 9.06
C LEU A 120 -8.12 16.48 8.86
N ASP A 121 -7.03 17.20 8.68
CA ASP A 121 -7.09 18.62 8.35
C ASP A 121 -7.66 18.81 6.95
N THR A 122 -8.34 19.94 6.76
CA THR A 122 -8.83 20.33 5.43
C THR A 122 -7.67 20.73 4.54
N THR A 123 -7.78 20.48 3.25
CA THR A 123 -6.79 20.90 2.27
C THR A 123 -6.64 22.41 2.25
N ALA A 124 -7.74 23.15 2.40
CA ALA A 124 -7.76 24.61 2.45
C ALA A 124 -6.94 25.18 3.61
N LYS A 125 -6.72 24.42 4.70
CA LYS A 125 -5.82 24.84 5.79
C LYS A 125 -4.39 25.11 5.31
N TYR A 126 -3.94 24.38 4.28
CA TYR A 126 -2.55 24.46 3.77
C TYR A 126 -2.45 25.22 2.46
N LEU A 127 -3.44 25.13 1.59
CA LEU A 127 -3.45 25.76 0.27
C LEU A 127 -4.18 27.12 0.26
N GLY A 128 -4.95 27.44 1.31
CA GLY A 128 -5.91 28.53 1.27
C GLY A 128 -7.21 28.12 0.58
N ASN A 129 -8.16 29.04 0.49
CA ASN A 129 -9.42 28.85 -0.24
C ASN A 129 -9.24 29.17 -1.73
N GLY A 130 -10.06 28.57 -2.59
CA GLY A 130 -10.06 28.81 -4.04
C GLY A 130 -9.04 27.96 -4.80
N TRP A 131 -8.59 26.83 -4.21
CA TRP A 131 -7.77 25.85 -4.91
C TRP A 131 -8.58 24.92 -5.81
N THR A 132 -9.92 25.03 -5.78
CA THR A 132 -10.86 24.34 -6.64
C THR A 132 -11.87 25.32 -7.24
N SER A 133 -12.67 24.87 -8.23
CA SER A 133 -13.82 25.60 -8.74
C SER A 133 -15.09 25.42 -7.89
N CYS A 134 -15.00 24.77 -6.75
CA CYS A 134 -16.11 24.55 -5.83
C CYS A 134 -16.49 25.81 -5.06
N LEU A 135 -17.75 25.83 -4.56
CA LEU A 135 -18.10 26.78 -3.53
C LEU A 135 -17.24 26.57 -2.28
N PRO A 136 -16.79 27.65 -1.62
CA PRO A 136 -15.96 27.57 -0.41
C PRO A 136 -16.52 26.60 0.66
N THR A 137 -17.84 26.61 0.85
CA THR A 137 -18.53 25.71 1.82
C THR A 137 -18.41 24.22 1.49
N LYS A 138 -18.04 23.87 0.27
CA LYS A 138 -17.77 22.49 -0.16
C LYS A 138 -16.29 22.19 -0.10
N GLU A 139 -15.46 23.11 -0.57
CA GLU A 139 -14.01 23.01 -0.55
C GLU A 139 -13.47 22.84 0.87
N GLU A 140 -13.99 23.58 1.84
CA GLU A 140 -13.61 23.52 3.25
C GLU A 140 -13.86 22.16 3.91
N LYS A 141 -14.63 21.27 3.28
CA LYS A 141 -14.90 19.91 3.78
C LYS A 141 -13.91 18.87 3.25
N ILE A 142 -13.12 19.23 2.24
CA ILE A 142 -12.18 18.30 1.61
C ILE A 142 -10.93 18.19 2.48
N THR A 143 -10.73 17.03 3.09
CA THR A 143 -9.57 16.74 3.91
C THR A 143 -8.43 16.12 3.07
N ILE A 144 -7.21 16.15 3.60
CA ILE A 144 -6.06 15.43 3.03
C ILE A 144 -6.40 13.93 2.92
N ARG A 145 -7.10 13.37 3.90
CA ARG A 145 -7.58 11.98 3.83
C ARG A 145 -8.48 11.74 2.61
N ASN A 146 -9.40 12.66 2.31
CA ASN A 146 -10.24 12.51 1.12
C ASN A 146 -9.43 12.47 -0.17
N GLN A 147 -8.35 13.25 -0.27
CA GLN A 147 -7.43 13.18 -1.42
C GLN A 147 -6.71 11.83 -1.48
N LEU A 148 -6.13 11.38 -0.38
CA LEU A 148 -5.41 10.10 -0.32
C LEU A 148 -6.29 8.89 -0.65
N THR A 149 -7.59 8.97 -0.37
CA THR A 149 -8.54 7.88 -0.60
C THR A 149 -9.37 8.05 -1.87
N MET A 150 -9.09 9.07 -2.69
CA MET A 150 -9.84 9.38 -3.92
C MET A 150 -11.34 9.63 -3.66
N THR A 151 -11.66 10.33 -2.55
CA THR A 151 -13.04 10.61 -2.11
C THR A 151 -13.29 12.09 -1.91
N THR A 152 -12.67 12.94 -2.71
CA THR A 152 -12.84 14.39 -2.62
C THR A 152 -14.23 14.86 -3.04
N GLY A 153 -14.92 14.11 -3.91
CA GLY A 153 -16.16 14.50 -4.53
C GLY A 153 -16.00 15.49 -5.68
N LEU A 154 -14.76 15.74 -6.10
CA LEU A 154 -14.43 16.58 -7.26
C LEU A 154 -14.49 15.75 -8.54
N ASP A 155 -14.90 16.39 -9.64
CA ASP A 155 -14.85 15.82 -10.98
C ASP A 155 -13.49 16.13 -11.59
N ASP A 156 -12.71 15.10 -11.87
CA ASP A 156 -11.44 15.16 -12.60
C ASP A 156 -11.59 14.68 -14.07
N GLY A 157 -12.81 14.30 -14.47
CA GLY A 157 -13.16 13.78 -15.78
C GLY A 157 -13.27 14.86 -16.85
N VAL A 158 -12.21 15.64 -17.06
CA VAL A 158 -12.19 16.62 -18.17
C VAL A 158 -11.83 15.90 -19.47
N ALA A 159 -12.66 16.12 -20.49
CA ALA A 159 -12.33 15.69 -21.83
C ALA A 159 -10.98 16.29 -22.23
N ASN A 160 -10.01 15.43 -22.54
CA ASN A 160 -8.64 15.73 -22.99
C ASN A 160 -7.52 15.71 -21.95
N ASN A 161 -7.74 15.22 -20.74
CA ASN A 161 -6.70 15.00 -19.73
C ASN A 161 -5.82 16.22 -19.39
N ASP A 162 -6.23 17.41 -19.73
CA ASP A 162 -5.46 18.63 -19.44
C ASP A 162 -6.04 19.32 -18.21
N CYS A 163 -5.83 18.69 -17.05
CA CYS A 163 -6.18 19.25 -15.75
C CYS A 163 -5.13 20.23 -15.22
N THR A 164 -4.58 21.06 -16.09
CA THR A 164 -3.64 22.14 -15.71
C THR A 164 -4.34 23.44 -15.31
N ILE A 165 -5.66 23.48 -15.44
CA ILE A 165 -6.46 24.68 -15.17
C ILE A 165 -7.52 24.42 -14.09
N ASP A 166 -7.86 25.44 -13.35
CA ASP A 166 -8.80 25.44 -12.20
C ASP A 166 -10.20 24.89 -12.52
N THR A 167 -10.58 24.82 -13.79
CA THR A 167 -11.87 24.29 -14.25
C THR A 167 -12.01 22.77 -14.11
N CYS A 168 -10.92 22.06 -13.87
CA CYS A 168 -10.90 20.60 -13.75
C CYS A 168 -11.49 20.07 -12.43
N LEU A 169 -11.46 20.88 -11.39
CA LEU A 169 -11.84 20.47 -10.03
C LEU A 169 -13.25 21.00 -9.70
N VAL A 170 -14.23 20.54 -10.45
CA VAL A 170 -15.64 20.93 -10.28
C VAL A 170 -16.29 20.05 -9.20
N TYR A 171 -17.16 20.67 -8.40
CA TYR A 171 -17.96 19.92 -7.43
C TYR A 171 -18.89 18.92 -8.11
N LYS A 172 -18.87 17.67 -7.67
CA LYS A 172 -19.73 16.59 -8.13
C LYS A 172 -20.57 16.01 -7.00
N SER A 173 -19.96 15.79 -5.84
CA SER A 173 -20.61 15.25 -4.66
C SER A 173 -19.89 15.71 -3.38
N ASP A 174 -20.52 15.50 -2.22
CA ASP A 174 -19.87 15.86 -0.96
C ASP A 174 -18.65 14.98 -0.69
N ALA A 175 -17.62 15.55 -0.05
CA ALA A 175 -16.41 14.85 0.35
C ALA A 175 -16.73 13.65 1.24
N GLY A 176 -16.02 12.55 1.04
CA GLY A 176 -16.30 11.26 1.66
C GLY A 176 -17.15 10.33 0.78
N THR A 177 -17.78 10.87 -0.26
CA THR A 177 -18.49 10.06 -1.24
C THR A 177 -17.49 9.46 -2.25
N ARG A 178 -17.57 8.18 -2.47
CA ARG A 178 -16.74 7.53 -3.49
C ARG A 178 -17.37 7.79 -4.86
N TRP A 179 -16.72 8.62 -5.64
CA TRP A 179 -17.04 8.75 -7.06
C TRP A 179 -16.53 7.50 -7.79
N ALA A 180 -17.41 6.81 -8.49
CA ALA A 180 -17.00 5.69 -9.33
C ALA A 180 -16.44 6.25 -10.64
N TYR A 181 -15.18 5.95 -10.93
CA TYR A 181 -14.63 6.14 -12.28
C TYR A 181 -15.37 5.20 -13.22
N HIS A 182 -15.99 5.74 -14.23
CA HIS A 182 -16.60 5.00 -15.32
C HIS A 182 -15.67 4.98 -16.52
#